data_3a8a811a7ae12f4daea14114d80ec43e
#
_entry.id   3a8a811a7ae12f4daea14114d80ec43e
#
_cell.length_a   1.000
_cell.length_b   1.000
_cell.length_c   1.000
_cell.angle_alpha   90.00
_cell.angle_beta   90.00
_cell.angle_gamma   90.00
#
_symmetry.space_group_name_H-M   'P 1'
#
loop_
_entity.id
_entity.type
_entity.pdbx_description
1 polymer ?
#
loop_
_entity_poly.entity_id
_entity_poly.type
_entity_poly.pdbx_seq_one_letter_code
_entity_poly.pdbx_strand_id
1 'polypeptide(L)'
;GSTFKGNDIERFYRYGLLANPDLRIYKPWLDADFVGELGGRAEMSQWLVEHGFPYRDSKEKAYSTDANIWGATHEAKTLEHLDVSLETVEPIMGVKFWDPAVAIETEDVTVRFDAGRPVAVNGTTYDAASSTDMVALVHEANTIGGRHGLGMSDQIENRIIEAKSRGIYE
;
A
#
# COMPACT_ATOMS: atom_id res chain seq x y z
N GLY A 1 -13.01 2.39 -3.39
CA GLY A 1 -13.30 3.69 -3.94
C GLY A 1 -12.09 4.60 -3.99
N SER A 2 -12.09 5.47 -4.96
CA SER A 2 -10.99 6.39 -5.19
C SER A 2 -11.37 7.77 -4.69
N THR A 3 -10.47 8.45 -3.98
CA THR A 3 -10.71 9.78 -3.45
C THR A 3 -10.58 10.86 -4.54
N PHE A 4 -11.27 11.99 -4.34
CA PHE A 4 -11.11 13.17 -5.19
C PHE A 4 -9.65 13.63 -5.24
N LYS A 5 -9.13 13.88 -6.44
CA LYS A 5 -7.72 14.21 -6.71
C LYS A 5 -6.69 13.12 -6.34
N GLY A 6 -7.12 11.89 -6.08
CA GLY A 6 -6.21 10.76 -5.92
C GLY A 6 -5.79 10.15 -7.25
N ASN A 7 -4.66 9.45 -7.28
CA ASN A 7 -4.21 8.73 -8.48
C ASN A 7 -5.21 7.67 -8.96
N ASP A 8 -5.84 6.97 -8.03
CA ASP A 8 -6.67 5.81 -8.36
C ASP A 8 -7.94 6.18 -9.10
N ILE A 9 -8.52 7.37 -8.84
CA ILE A 9 -9.70 7.80 -9.60
C ILE A 9 -9.39 7.94 -11.09
N GLU A 10 -8.17 8.40 -11.44
CA GLU A 10 -7.71 8.49 -12.81
C GLU A 10 -7.27 7.14 -13.36
N ARG A 11 -6.59 6.32 -12.57
CA ARG A 11 -6.17 4.97 -12.98
C ARG A 11 -7.39 4.13 -13.37
N PHE A 12 -8.38 3.99 -12.50
CA PHE A 12 -9.57 3.19 -12.79
C PHE A 12 -10.40 3.76 -13.94
N TYR A 13 -10.56 5.09 -14.01
CA TYR A 13 -11.29 5.71 -15.11
C TYR A 13 -10.58 5.51 -16.44
N ARG A 14 -9.32 5.90 -16.53
CA ARG A 14 -8.53 5.86 -17.75
C ARG A 14 -8.33 4.45 -18.28
N TYR A 15 -7.85 3.55 -17.44
CA TYR A 15 -7.57 2.18 -17.83
C TYR A 15 -8.83 1.34 -17.98
N GLY A 16 -9.87 1.62 -17.24
CA GLY A 16 -11.18 1.00 -17.45
C GLY A 16 -11.72 1.30 -18.83
N LEU A 17 -11.70 2.56 -19.27
CA LEU A 17 -12.16 2.94 -20.61
C LEU A 17 -11.23 2.46 -21.74
N LEU A 18 -9.92 2.31 -21.46
CA LEU A 18 -9.00 1.70 -22.43
C LEU A 18 -9.28 0.21 -22.61
N ALA A 19 -9.63 -0.49 -21.53
CA ALA A 19 -9.98 -1.91 -21.59
C ALA A 19 -11.34 -2.16 -22.25
N ASN A 20 -12.31 -1.33 -21.97
CA ASN A 20 -13.64 -1.37 -22.58
C ASN A 20 -14.25 0.05 -22.59
N PRO A 21 -14.34 0.70 -23.77
CA PRO A 21 -14.86 2.07 -23.88
C PRO A 21 -16.36 2.19 -23.55
N ASP A 22 -17.12 1.09 -23.54
CA ASP A 22 -18.54 1.08 -23.23
C ASP A 22 -18.83 1.03 -21.71
N LEU A 23 -17.78 0.95 -20.87
CA LEU A 23 -17.96 0.94 -19.41
C LEU A 23 -18.53 2.27 -18.91
N ARG A 24 -19.53 2.16 -18.05
CA ARG A 24 -19.99 3.29 -17.23
C ARG A 24 -19.26 3.27 -15.90
N ILE A 25 -18.37 4.23 -15.71
CA ILE A 25 -17.56 4.34 -14.50
C ILE A 25 -18.14 5.43 -13.60
N TYR A 26 -18.78 5.03 -12.52
CA TYR A 26 -19.28 5.95 -11.50
C TYR A 26 -18.18 6.32 -10.52
N LYS A 27 -18.04 7.62 -10.29
CA LYS A 27 -17.03 8.22 -9.39
C LYS A 27 -17.76 9.00 -8.28
N PRO A 28 -18.09 8.34 -7.14
CA PRO A 28 -18.88 8.98 -6.08
C PRO A 28 -18.32 10.30 -5.58
N TRP A 29 -17.00 10.40 -5.47
CA TRP A 29 -16.31 11.62 -5.04
C TRP A 29 -16.44 12.82 -6.02
N LEU A 30 -16.97 12.60 -7.21
CA LEU A 30 -17.28 13.64 -8.19
C LEU A 30 -18.80 13.87 -8.31
N ASP A 31 -19.59 13.15 -7.55
CA ASP A 31 -21.05 13.30 -7.48
C ASP A 31 -21.39 14.26 -6.34
N ALA A 32 -21.94 15.42 -6.69
CA ALA A 32 -22.24 16.45 -5.73
C ALA A 32 -23.31 16.03 -4.70
N ASP A 33 -24.29 15.22 -5.12
CA ASP A 33 -25.34 14.73 -4.25
C ASP A 33 -24.76 13.73 -3.23
N PHE A 34 -23.91 12.79 -3.69
CA PHE A 34 -23.22 11.86 -2.84
C PHE A 34 -22.32 12.57 -1.80
N VAL A 35 -21.52 13.53 -2.25
CA VAL A 35 -20.63 14.29 -1.38
C VAL A 35 -21.44 15.20 -0.43
N GLY A 36 -22.57 15.73 -0.88
CA GLY A 36 -23.46 16.53 -0.05
C GLY A 36 -24.11 15.71 1.07
N GLU A 37 -24.43 14.45 0.83
CA GLU A 37 -25.02 13.53 1.81
C GLU A 37 -24.00 12.95 2.79
N LEU A 38 -22.89 12.46 2.29
CA LEU A 38 -21.90 11.69 3.07
C LEU A 38 -20.66 12.50 3.47
N GLY A 39 -20.49 13.70 2.94
CA GLY A 39 -19.38 14.58 3.31
C GLY A 39 -17.99 14.03 2.95
N GLY A 40 -17.01 14.30 3.80
CA GLY A 40 -15.65 13.84 3.68
C GLY A 40 -15.40 12.53 4.42
N ARG A 41 -14.12 12.20 4.64
CA ARG A 41 -13.71 10.94 5.32
C ARG A 41 -14.26 10.84 6.74
N ALA A 42 -14.31 11.97 7.47
CA ALA A 42 -14.76 12.00 8.85
C ALA A 42 -16.25 11.66 8.95
N GLU A 43 -17.05 12.30 8.11
CA GLU A 43 -18.50 12.14 8.04
C GLU A 43 -18.85 10.71 7.59
N MET A 44 -18.16 10.16 6.57
CA MET A 44 -18.35 8.77 6.15
C MET A 44 -17.97 7.77 7.25
N SER A 45 -16.89 8.03 7.99
CA SER A 45 -16.49 7.18 9.12
C SER A 45 -17.56 7.18 10.21
N GLN A 46 -18.10 8.34 10.51
CA GLN A 46 -19.20 8.48 11.48
C GLN A 46 -20.45 7.75 10.99
N TRP A 47 -20.81 7.93 9.73
CA TRP A 47 -21.94 7.24 9.11
C TRP A 47 -21.83 5.71 9.21
N LEU A 48 -20.63 5.15 8.93
CA LEU A 48 -20.37 3.71 9.05
C LEU A 48 -20.58 3.21 10.50
N VAL A 49 -20.08 3.95 11.48
CA VAL A 49 -20.26 3.61 12.90
C VAL A 49 -21.73 3.65 13.30
N GLU A 50 -22.45 4.69 12.92
CA GLU A 50 -23.86 4.89 13.23
C GLU A 50 -24.77 3.79 12.64
N HIS A 51 -24.35 3.21 11.49
CA HIS A 51 -25.06 2.13 10.82
C HIS A 51 -24.55 0.72 11.20
N GLY A 52 -23.69 0.62 12.22
CA GLY A 52 -23.23 -0.66 12.78
C GLY A 52 -22.21 -1.40 11.91
N PHE A 53 -21.57 -0.74 10.95
CA PHE A 53 -20.47 -1.32 10.18
C PHE A 53 -19.18 -1.35 11.01
N PRO A 54 -18.36 -2.43 10.90
CA PRO A 54 -17.11 -2.56 11.64
C PRO A 54 -16.05 -1.62 11.05
N TYR A 55 -16.09 -0.36 11.45
CA TYR A 55 -15.13 0.66 11.03
C TYR A 55 -14.31 1.16 12.21
N ARG A 56 -12.99 1.18 12.07
CA ARG A 56 -12.08 1.81 13.03
C ARG A 56 -11.52 3.08 12.41
N ASP A 57 -11.88 4.20 13.00
CA ASP A 57 -11.37 5.50 12.56
C ASP A 57 -9.86 5.59 12.71
N SER A 58 -9.20 6.02 11.65
CA SER A 58 -7.76 6.33 11.64
C SER A 58 -7.47 7.80 11.92
N LYS A 59 -8.40 8.55 12.55
CA LYS A 59 -8.24 10.00 12.81
C LYS A 59 -6.96 10.34 13.57
N GLU A 60 -6.51 9.45 14.45
CA GLU A 60 -5.34 9.69 15.31
C GLU A 60 -4.00 9.34 14.65
N LYS A 61 -4.00 8.62 13.53
CA LYS A 61 -2.73 8.29 12.85
C LYS A 61 -2.15 9.50 12.14
N ALA A 62 -0.85 9.69 12.33
CA ALA A 62 -0.08 10.78 11.71
C ALA A 62 -0.01 10.67 10.18
N TYR A 63 -0.33 9.52 9.61
CA TYR A 63 -0.29 9.21 8.18
C TYR A 63 -1.33 8.14 7.82
N SER A 64 -1.55 7.93 6.52
CA SER A 64 -2.36 6.82 5.97
C SER A 64 -1.46 5.66 5.57
N THR A 65 -1.97 4.44 5.65
CA THR A 65 -1.26 3.22 5.23
C THR A 65 -2.13 2.38 4.34
N ASP A 66 -1.61 2.01 3.18
CA ASP A 66 -2.17 1.00 2.29
C ASP A 66 -1.18 -0.16 2.17
N ALA A 67 -1.67 -1.40 2.31
CA ALA A 67 -0.81 -2.57 2.30
C ALA A 67 -1.44 -3.76 1.59
N ASN A 68 -0.59 -4.57 0.98
CA ASN A 68 -0.91 -5.88 0.42
C ASN A 68 0.33 -6.79 0.46
N ILE A 69 0.27 -7.97 -0.16
CA ILE A 69 1.41 -8.92 -0.15
C ILE A 69 2.65 -8.42 -0.90
N TRP A 70 2.54 -7.35 -1.69
CA TRP A 70 3.66 -6.79 -2.47
C TRP A 70 4.35 -5.63 -1.79
N GLY A 71 3.82 -5.14 -0.68
CA GLY A 71 4.39 -4.05 0.05
C GLY A 71 3.38 -3.17 0.75
N ALA A 72 3.87 -2.14 1.39
CA ALA A 72 3.07 -1.11 2.03
C ALA A 72 3.47 0.28 1.57
N THR A 73 2.51 1.20 1.60
CA THR A 73 2.72 2.62 1.35
C THR A 73 2.21 3.41 2.54
N HIS A 74 3.05 4.25 3.11
CA HIS A 74 2.69 5.22 4.13
C HIS A 74 2.74 6.61 3.51
N GLU A 75 1.61 7.34 3.54
CA GLU A 75 1.51 8.63 2.88
C GLU A 75 0.53 9.58 3.58
N ALA A 76 0.44 10.78 3.07
CA ALA A 76 -0.49 11.83 3.49
C ALA A 76 -0.27 12.41 4.90
N LYS A 77 -1.06 13.39 5.26
CA LYS A 77 -1.04 14.08 6.56
C LYS A 77 0.37 14.61 6.89
N THR A 78 0.92 14.18 8.03
CA THR A 78 2.22 14.63 8.53
C THR A 78 3.36 14.30 7.57
N LEU A 79 3.27 13.18 6.82
CA LEU A 79 4.31 12.78 5.88
C LEU A 79 4.41 13.66 4.62
N GLU A 80 3.42 14.50 4.35
CA GLU A 80 3.51 15.47 3.25
C GLU A 80 4.49 16.62 3.54
N HIS A 81 4.87 16.79 4.80
CA HIS A 81 5.89 17.74 5.22
C HIS A 81 7.28 17.13 5.05
N LEU A 82 8.14 17.77 4.25
CA LEU A 82 9.46 17.24 3.89
C LEU A 82 10.48 17.27 5.04
N ASP A 83 10.20 18.01 6.09
CA ASP A 83 10.99 18.09 7.33
C ASP A 83 10.67 16.99 8.35
N VAL A 84 9.65 16.17 8.07
CA VAL A 84 9.31 15.01 8.91
C VAL A 84 10.17 13.82 8.53
N SER A 85 10.86 13.23 9.53
CA SER A 85 11.68 12.03 9.33
C SER A 85 10.83 10.81 8.96
N LEU A 86 11.38 9.93 8.12
CA LEU A 86 10.80 8.61 7.84
C LEU A 86 10.64 7.77 9.12
N GLU A 87 11.43 8.04 10.16
CA GLU A 87 11.36 7.37 11.47
C GLU A 87 10.01 7.56 12.19
N THR A 88 9.18 8.50 11.72
CA THR A 88 7.80 8.67 12.17
C THR A 88 6.92 7.47 11.79
N VAL A 89 7.32 6.72 10.75
CA VAL A 89 6.57 5.55 10.29
C VAL A 89 6.85 4.35 11.18
N GLU A 90 5.76 3.68 11.58
CA GLU A 90 5.83 2.38 12.22
C GLU A 90 5.78 1.31 11.12
N PRO A 91 6.88 0.56 10.88
CA PRO A 91 6.90 -0.48 9.87
C PRO A 91 5.86 -1.56 10.16
N ILE A 92 5.20 -2.06 9.13
CA ILE A 92 4.21 -3.14 9.23
C ILE A 92 4.64 -4.42 8.51
N MET A 93 5.62 -4.33 7.63
CA MET A 93 6.20 -5.47 6.91
C MET A 93 7.64 -5.75 7.34
N GLY A 94 8.30 -4.79 7.96
CA GLY A 94 9.71 -4.88 8.33
C GLY A 94 10.01 -4.47 9.76
N VAL A 95 11.23 -4.08 9.98
CA VAL A 95 11.77 -3.63 11.27
C VAL A 95 12.31 -2.20 11.15
N LYS A 96 12.36 -1.49 12.25
CA LYS A 96 12.99 -0.17 12.34
C LYS A 96 14.51 -0.29 12.20
N PHE A 97 15.00 -0.42 10.98
CA PHE A 97 16.45 -0.61 10.72
C PHE A 97 17.31 0.54 11.21
N TRP A 98 16.73 1.69 11.52
CA TRP A 98 17.40 2.86 12.13
C TRP A 98 17.46 2.80 13.65
N ASP A 99 16.72 1.89 14.30
CA ASP A 99 16.72 1.73 15.74
C ASP A 99 17.94 0.90 16.16
N PRO A 100 18.87 1.46 16.96
CA PRO A 100 20.06 0.72 17.39
C PRO A 100 19.75 -0.49 18.27
N ALA A 101 18.55 -0.62 18.80
CA ALA A 101 18.10 -1.80 19.54
C ALA A 101 17.71 -2.97 18.61
N VAL A 102 17.53 -2.72 17.32
CA VAL A 102 17.21 -3.75 16.33
C VAL A 102 18.50 -4.40 15.83
N ALA A 103 18.72 -5.65 16.19
CA ALA A 103 19.84 -6.43 15.68
C ALA A 103 19.48 -7.04 14.31
N ILE A 104 20.26 -6.69 13.29
CA ILE A 104 20.13 -7.24 11.94
C ILE A 104 21.41 -7.99 11.61
N GLU A 105 21.33 -9.31 11.52
CA GLU A 105 22.45 -10.16 11.14
C GLU A 105 22.41 -10.46 9.65
N THR A 106 23.58 -10.47 9.00
CA THR A 106 23.68 -10.82 7.57
C THR A 106 23.32 -12.28 7.35
N GLU A 107 22.51 -12.55 6.36
CA GLU A 107 22.23 -13.90 5.87
C GLU A 107 22.24 -13.94 4.34
N ASP A 108 22.63 -15.10 3.79
CA ASP A 108 22.56 -15.36 2.38
C ASP A 108 21.19 -15.95 2.02
N VAL A 109 20.53 -15.39 1.02
CA VAL A 109 19.22 -15.83 0.54
C VAL A 109 19.33 -16.29 -0.90
N THR A 110 18.91 -17.52 -1.17
CA THR A 110 18.88 -18.08 -2.51
C THR A 110 17.45 -18.12 -3.03
N VAL A 111 17.20 -17.45 -4.15
CA VAL A 111 15.94 -17.55 -4.89
C VAL A 111 16.19 -18.24 -6.22
N ARG A 112 15.50 -19.36 -6.45
CA ARG A 112 15.56 -20.06 -7.74
C ARG A 112 14.40 -19.64 -8.63
N PHE A 113 14.73 -19.38 -9.89
CA PHE A 113 13.76 -19.07 -10.94
C PHE A 113 13.71 -20.17 -11.98
N ASP A 114 12.51 -20.41 -12.51
CA ASP A 114 12.27 -21.24 -13.69
C ASP A 114 11.42 -20.43 -14.68
N ALA A 115 11.92 -20.26 -15.91
CA ALA A 115 11.30 -19.46 -16.96
C ALA A 115 10.81 -18.08 -16.47
N GLY A 116 11.61 -17.41 -15.63
CA GLY A 116 11.31 -16.08 -15.07
C GLY A 116 10.35 -16.06 -13.88
N ARG A 117 9.87 -17.21 -13.42
CA ARG A 117 9.03 -17.33 -12.22
C ARG A 117 9.86 -17.81 -11.02
N PRO A 118 9.73 -17.20 -9.84
CA PRO A 118 10.37 -17.74 -8.65
C PRO A 118 9.70 -19.06 -8.28
N VAL A 119 10.51 -20.09 -8.01
CA VAL A 119 10.04 -21.46 -7.71
C VAL A 119 10.65 -22.04 -6.44
N ALA A 120 11.61 -21.37 -5.83
CA ALA A 120 12.12 -21.76 -4.52
C ALA A 120 12.77 -20.59 -3.79
N VAL A 121 12.72 -20.62 -2.46
CA VAL A 121 13.45 -19.73 -1.54
C VAL A 121 14.19 -20.62 -0.55
N ASN A 122 15.51 -20.43 -0.39
CA ASN A 122 16.36 -21.16 0.55
C ASN A 122 16.17 -22.70 0.51
N GLY A 123 15.89 -23.25 -0.67
CA GLY A 123 15.67 -24.69 -0.86
C GLY A 123 14.23 -25.16 -0.66
N THR A 124 13.33 -24.37 -0.07
CA THR A 124 11.89 -24.64 -0.05
C THR A 124 11.33 -24.40 -1.44
N THR A 125 10.67 -25.42 -2.01
CA THR A 125 10.12 -25.36 -3.38
C THR A 125 8.63 -25.08 -3.38
N TYR A 126 8.18 -24.35 -4.40
CA TYR A 126 6.79 -23.91 -4.59
C TYR A 126 6.33 -24.27 -6.00
N ASP A 127 5.09 -24.73 -6.15
CA ASP A 127 4.49 -24.98 -7.45
C ASP A 127 4.06 -23.66 -8.11
N ALA A 128 4.76 -23.29 -9.19
CA ALA A 128 4.45 -22.07 -9.94
C ALA A 128 3.05 -22.07 -10.61
N ALA A 129 2.37 -23.22 -10.70
CA ALA A 129 0.99 -23.33 -11.17
C ALA A 129 -0.03 -23.15 -10.05
N SER A 130 0.40 -23.26 -8.78
CA SER A 130 -0.46 -23.10 -7.60
C SER A 130 -0.45 -21.65 -7.12
N SER A 131 -1.61 -20.99 -7.13
CA SER A 131 -1.74 -19.64 -6.58
C SER A 131 -1.45 -19.58 -5.08
N THR A 132 -1.80 -20.63 -4.34
CA THR A 132 -1.52 -20.75 -2.91
C THR A 132 -0.03 -20.78 -2.64
N ASP A 133 0.72 -21.60 -3.41
CA ASP A 133 2.18 -21.70 -3.29
C ASP A 133 2.87 -20.39 -3.66
N MET A 134 2.38 -19.71 -4.70
CA MET A 134 2.95 -18.43 -5.08
C MET A 134 2.75 -17.35 -4.02
N VAL A 135 1.58 -17.33 -3.37
CA VAL A 135 1.34 -16.44 -2.21
C VAL A 135 2.24 -16.82 -1.04
N ALA A 136 2.40 -18.11 -0.74
CA ALA A 136 3.28 -18.59 0.33
C ALA A 136 4.75 -18.21 0.07
N LEU A 137 5.23 -18.33 -1.18
CA LEU A 137 6.58 -17.91 -1.58
C LEU A 137 6.79 -16.41 -1.33
N VAL A 138 5.82 -15.56 -1.71
CA VAL A 138 5.90 -14.11 -1.47
C VAL A 138 5.92 -13.80 0.02
N HIS A 139 5.12 -14.49 0.82
CA HIS A 139 5.13 -14.34 2.29
C HIS A 139 6.46 -14.75 2.92
N GLU A 140 7.09 -15.84 2.45
CA GLU A 140 8.42 -16.21 2.91
C GLU A 140 9.45 -15.14 2.56
N ALA A 141 9.44 -14.65 1.32
CA ALA A 141 10.32 -13.57 0.88
C ALA A 141 10.12 -12.30 1.71
N ASN A 142 8.86 -11.91 1.98
CA ASN A 142 8.53 -10.77 2.83
C ASN A 142 9.02 -10.96 4.28
N THR A 143 8.91 -12.16 4.81
CA THR A 143 9.41 -12.48 6.16
C THR A 143 10.92 -12.31 6.24
N ILE A 144 11.62 -12.78 5.23
CA ILE A 144 13.08 -12.64 5.14
C ILE A 144 13.45 -11.17 4.96
N GLY A 145 12.91 -10.51 3.93
CA GLY A 145 13.18 -9.09 3.66
C GLY A 145 12.82 -8.19 4.83
N GLY A 146 11.68 -8.44 5.46
CA GLY A 146 11.17 -7.66 6.58
C GLY A 146 12.10 -7.68 7.80
N ARG A 147 12.63 -8.85 8.19
CA ARG A 147 13.56 -8.94 9.34
C ARG A 147 14.88 -8.21 9.10
N HIS A 148 15.20 -7.91 7.84
CA HIS A 148 16.36 -7.11 7.46
C HIS A 148 16.02 -5.63 7.19
N GLY A 149 14.76 -5.22 7.33
CA GLY A 149 14.30 -3.87 7.02
C GLY A 149 14.46 -3.49 5.54
N LEU A 150 14.46 -4.51 4.65
CA LEU A 150 14.58 -4.28 3.21
C LEU A 150 13.27 -3.72 2.64
N GLY A 151 13.41 -2.91 1.59
CA GLY A 151 12.29 -2.32 0.85
C GLY A 151 11.89 -0.93 1.32
N MET A 152 12.18 -0.54 2.57
CA MET A 152 11.80 0.78 3.05
C MET A 152 12.58 1.89 2.34
N SER A 153 11.84 2.80 1.73
CA SER A 153 12.39 3.96 1.03
C SER A 153 11.48 5.18 1.15
N ASP A 154 12.09 6.34 1.29
CA ASP A 154 11.42 7.64 1.32
C ASP A 154 11.52 8.27 -0.07
N GLN A 155 10.39 8.49 -0.74
CA GLN A 155 10.36 8.90 -2.13
C GLN A 155 9.40 10.05 -2.38
N ILE A 156 9.78 10.94 -3.30
CA ILE A 156 8.88 11.90 -3.92
C ILE A 156 8.55 11.38 -5.31
N GLU A 157 7.29 11.01 -5.52
CA GLU A 157 6.81 10.48 -6.79
C GLU A 157 6.04 11.49 -7.63
N ASN A 158 6.03 11.28 -8.93
CA ASN A 158 5.13 11.98 -9.85
C ASN A 158 3.84 11.17 -9.97
N ARG A 159 2.71 11.83 -9.73
CA ARG A 159 1.40 11.22 -9.87
C ARG A 159 0.83 11.44 -11.27
N ILE A 160 -0.02 10.52 -11.74
CA ILE A 160 -0.69 10.58 -13.04
C ILE A 160 -1.55 11.85 -13.23
N ILE A 161 -1.93 12.48 -12.14
CA ILE A 161 -2.67 13.75 -12.09
C ILE A 161 -1.77 14.99 -12.13
N GLU A 162 -0.49 14.83 -12.55
CA GLU A 162 0.51 15.90 -12.64
C GLU A 162 0.86 16.56 -11.30
N ALA A 163 0.60 15.88 -10.19
CA ALA A 163 1.01 16.30 -8.86
C ALA A 163 2.23 15.50 -8.37
N LYS A 164 2.96 16.05 -7.41
CA LYS A 164 3.99 15.33 -6.66
C LYS A 164 3.44 14.95 -5.30
N SER A 165 3.86 13.79 -4.79
CA SER A 165 3.52 13.32 -3.47
C SER A 165 4.70 12.60 -2.85
N ARG A 166 4.83 12.69 -1.54
CA ARG A 166 5.78 11.90 -0.78
C ARG A 166 5.11 10.63 -0.30
N GLY A 167 5.81 9.51 -0.43
CA GLY A 167 5.42 8.23 0.14
C GLY A 167 6.62 7.53 0.76
N ILE A 168 6.39 6.84 1.86
CA ILE A 168 7.35 5.92 2.47
C ILE A 168 6.86 4.52 2.19
N TYR A 169 7.69 3.73 1.53
CA TYR A 169 7.35 2.41 1.00
C TYR A 169 8.09 1.33 1.78
N GLU A 170 7.40 0.23 1.96
CA GLU A 170 7.99 -1.02 2.45
C GLU A 170 7.82 -2.15 1.43
#